data_d5e5402fdd786f722c7cc6cf4e8af263
#
_entry.id   d5e5402fdd786f722c7cc6cf4e8af263
#
_cell.length_a   1.000
_cell.length_b   1.000
_cell.length_c   1.000
_cell.angle_alpha   90.00
_cell.angle_beta   90.00
_cell.angle_gamma   90.00
#
_symmetry.space_group_name_H-M   'P 1'
#
loop_
_entity.id
_entity.type
_entity.pdbx_description
1 polymer ?
#
loop_
_entity_poly.entity_id
_entity_poly.type
_entity_poly.pdbx_seq_one_letter_code
_entity_poly.pdbx_strand_id
1 'polypeptide(L)'
;MIRSEPLSDSYGRVMRDLRVSVTDRCNFRCLYCLPETEQAADFYRAKFDALKNPSPPTPITREWKPRSQILTFEEVERVVRLAVGLGINKVRVTGGEPLLRQGIETLVGRLAGISGVTDLAMTTNGFLFPQKARALRQAGLQRVSFSLDSLDPTNFKKITGRDGLRSVLASIDLAQELGLQPVKVNAVVIRGLNDHEIEALADFARRKDLSFRFIEFMPLDSGRAWQKDLVVPGVEVVRQLQARFDLRPVQSSNPSETAKRWSFGDGRGEIGIIAPVSEPFCGHCNRLRLTADGKIRTCLFSLTEHDLKALLRGGASDETIESRLREIVWQKEERHHIGEPDFVQPERTMSCIGG
;
A
#
# COMPACT_ATOMS: atom_id res chain seq x y z
N MET A 1 -34.55 -3.99 -7.19
CA MET A 1 -33.57 -4.15 -6.09
C MET A 1 -33.41 -2.81 -5.43
N ILE A 2 -33.82 -2.67 -4.18
CA ILE A 2 -33.58 -1.49 -3.36
C ILE A 2 -32.07 -1.40 -3.19
N ARG A 3 -31.43 -0.38 -3.75
CA ARG A 3 -29.99 -0.14 -3.51
C ARG A 3 -29.85 0.14 -2.01
N SER A 4 -29.15 -0.70 -1.30
CA SER A 4 -28.78 -0.42 0.08
C SER A 4 -28.05 0.91 0.15
N GLU A 5 -28.25 1.68 1.21
CA GLU A 5 -27.51 2.93 1.43
C GLU A 5 -26.00 2.66 1.35
N PRO A 6 -25.22 3.55 0.70
CA PRO A 6 -23.79 3.37 0.57
C PRO A 6 -23.11 3.36 1.96
N LEU A 7 -22.00 2.65 2.05
CA LEU A 7 -21.20 2.54 3.26
C LEU A 7 -20.52 3.88 3.57
N SER A 8 -21.04 4.60 4.57
CA SER A 8 -20.58 5.95 4.93
C SER A 8 -20.16 6.02 6.39
N ASP A 9 -19.17 6.84 6.70
CA ASP A 9 -18.75 7.11 8.06
C ASP A 9 -19.51 8.31 8.67
N SER A 10 -19.25 8.60 9.95
CA SER A 10 -19.86 9.70 10.69
C SER A 10 -19.49 11.10 10.17
N TYR A 11 -18.49 11.19 9.29
CA TYR A 11 -18.03 12.44 8.64
C TYR A 11 -18.56 12.60 7.21
N GLY A 12 -19.47 11.71 6.77
CA GLY A 12 -20.07 11.74 5.43
C GLY A 12 -19.18 11.22 4.32
N ARG A 13 -18.03 10.58 4.62
CA ARG A 13 -17.14 9.99 3.61
C ARG A 13 -17.70 8.64 3.17
N VAL A 14 -18.00 8.50 1.88
CA VAL A 14 -18.51 7.25 1.29
C VAL A 14 -17.35 6.35 0.92
N MET A 15 -17.32 5.13 1.47
CA MET A 15 -16.28 4.14 1.21
C MET A 15 -16.42 3.55 -0.20
N ARG A 16 -15.30 3.53 -0.96
CA ARG A 16 -15.26 3.03 -2.35
C ARG A 16 -14.08 2.09 -2.63
N ASP A 17 -13.03 2.15 -1.83
CA ASP A 17 -11.75 1.43 -2.04
C ASP A 17 -11.52 0.44 -0.88
N LEU A 18 -11.52 -0.87 -1.18
CA LEU A 18 -11.18 -1.92 -0.23
C LEU A 18 -9.82 -2.52 -0.56
N ARG A 19 -8.89 -2.41 0.38
CA ARG A 19 -7.60 -3.09 0.30
C ARG A 19 -7.68 -4.42 1.02
N VAL A 20 -7.33 -5.50 0.33
CA VAL A 20 -7.42 -6.87 0.82
C VAL A 20 -6.02 -7.44 0.96
N SER A 21 -5.54 -7.60 2.18
CA SER A 21 -4.31 -8.32 2.47
C SER A 21 -4.59 -9.82 2.42
N VAL A 22 -3.80 -10.57 1.64
CA VAL A 22 -4.00 -12.01 1.46
C VAL A 22 -2.96 -12.85 2.21
N THR A 23 -1.93 -12.23 2.75
CA THR A 23 -0.85 -12.86 3.54
C THR A 23 -0.09 -11.79 4.33
N ASP A 24 0.46 -12.17 5.46
CA ASP A 24 1.41 -11.37 6.23
C ASP A 24 2.87 -11.60 5.79
N ARG A 25 3.14 -12.67 5.01
CA ARG A 25 4.47 -13.05 4.56
C ARG A 25 4.96 -12.17 3.42
N CYS A 26 6.26 -11.85 3.46
CA CYS A 26 6.94 -11.16 2.38
C CYS A 26 8.30 -11.82 2.10
N ASN A 27 8.76 -11.79 0.86
CA ASN A 27 10.08 -12.27 0.43
C ASN A 27 11.15 -11.18 0.43
N PHE A 28 10.77 -9.93 0.76
CA PHE A 28 11.68 -8.81 1.02
C PHE A 28 11.75 -8.49 2.52
N ARG A 29 12.80 -7.78 2.93
CA ARG A 29 13.05 -7.30 4.30
C ARG A 29 13.34 -5.81 4.26
N CYS A 30 12.38 -5.04 3.70
CA CYS A 30 12.57 -3.61 3.53
C CYS A 30 12.77 -2.92 4.88
N LEU A 31 13.78 -2.04 4.95
CA LEU A 31 14.20 -1.32 6.16
C LEU A 31 13.03 -0.65 6.88
N TYR A 32 12.12 -0.06 6.11
CA TYR A 32 10.99 0.72 6.62
C TYR A 32 9.72 -0.11 6.89
N CYS A 33 9.76 -1.43 6.63
CA CYS A 33 8.60 -2.31 6.81
C CYS A 33 8.93 -3.51 7.70
N LEU A 34 10.00 -4.24 7.38
CA LEU A 34 10.45 -5.46 8.05
C LEU A 34 11.96 -5.40 8.32
N PRO A 35 12.42 -4.52 9.22
CA PRO A 35 13.84 -4.29 9.47
C PRO A 35 14.48 -5.44 10.28
N GLU A 36 14.50 -6.64 9.70
CA GLU A 36 15.06 -7.86 10.32
C GLU A 36 16.50 -8.14 9.88
N THR A 37 17.15 -7.22 9.12
CA THR A 37 18.51 -7.38 8.60
C THR A 37 19.52 -6.58 9.41
N GLU A 38 20.78 -7.03 9.43
CA GLU A 38 21.90 -6.26 10.02
C GLU A 38 22.04 -4.89 9.36
N GLN A 39 21.87 -4.79 8.03
CA GLN A 39 21.91 -3.52 7.30
C GLN A 39 20.84 -2.54 7.79
N ALA A 40 19.63 -3.05 8.14
CA ALA A 40 18.58 -2.24 8.72
C ALA A 40 18.98 -1.75 10.10
N ALA A 41 19.48 -2.65 10.94
CA ALA A 41 19.93 -2.32 12.28
C ALA A 41 21.06 -1.28 12.24
N ASP A 42 22.04 -1.43 11.33
CA ASP A 42 23.14 -0.48 11.18
C ASP A 42 22.69 0.89 10.68
N PHE A 43 21.78 0.93 9.70
CA PHE A 43 21.22 2.20 9.22
C PHE A 43 20.54 2.96 10.35
N TYR A 44 19.70 2.28 11.13
CA TYR A 44 18.99 2.93 12.23
C TYR A 44 19.92 3.25 13.39
N ARG A 45 20.88 2.41 13.76
CA ARG A 45 21.90 2.71 14.78
C ARG A 45 22.65 4.00 14.45
N ALA A 46 23.18 4.11 13.24
CA ALA A 46 23.90 5.33 12.82
C ALA A 46 23.05 6.60 12.92
N LYS A 47 21.74 6.51 12.67
CA LYS A 47 20.80 7.63 12.82
C LYS A 47 20.47 7.91 14.28
N PHE A 48 20.28 6.88 15.11
CA PHE A 48 20.03 7.03 16.55
C PHE A 48 21.23 7.64 17.28
N ASP A 49 22.45 7.22 16.95
CA ASP A 49 23.68 7.79 17.50
C ASP A 49 23.81 9.28 17.17
N ALA A 50 23.49 9.68 15.93
CA ALA A 50 23.50 11.08 15.52
C ALA A 50 22.46 11.93 16.28
N LEU A 51 21.36 11.33 16.72
CA LEU A 51 20.27 12.00 17.44
C LEU A 51 20.37 11.83 18.99
N LYS A 52 21.44 11.18 19.48
CA LYS A 52 21.63 10.89 20.92
C LYS A 52 20.45 10.11 21.54
N ASN A 53 19.79 9.27 20.76
CA ASN A 53 18.71 8.42 21.25
C ASN A 53 19.29 7.14 21.88
N PRO A 54 19.02 6.84 23.16
CA PRO A 54 19.66 5.75 23.89
C PRO A 54 19.21 4.34 23.52
N SER A 55 18.19 4.19 22.70
CA SER A 55 17.60 2.86 22.42
C SER A 55 17.56 2.55 20.92
N PRO A 56 18.64 1.99 20.34
CA PRO A 56 18.60 1.52 18.97
C PRO A 56 17.57 0.38 18.82
N PRO A 57 16.88 0.28 17.66
CA PRO A 57 15.94 -0.78 17.44
C PRO A 57 16.63 -2.15 17.45
N THR A 58 16.06 -3.07 18.20
CA THR A 58 16.50 -4.46 18.21
C THR A 58 15.88 -5.20 17.03
N PRO A 59 16.61 -6.07 16.33
CA PRO A 59 16.01 -6.95 15.32
C PRO A 59 14.84 -7.72 15.91
N ILE A 60 13.66 -7.61 15.31
CA ILE A 60 12.46 -8.29 15.77
C ILE A 60 12.33 -9.60 15.02
N THR A 61 12.43 -10.71 15.72
CA THR A 61 12.05 -12.02 15.16
C THR A 61 10.54 -12.06 15.01
N ARG A 62 10.07 -12.18 13.77
CA ARG A 62 8.65 -12.19 13.46
C ARG A 62 8.09 -13.60 13.41
N GLU A 63 7.02 -13.82 14.15
CA GLU A 63 6.19 -15.02 14.00
C GLU A 63 5.12 -14.77 12.91
N TRP A 64 5.14 -15.62 11.87
CA TRP A 64 4.13 -15.60 10.83
C TRP A 64 2.87 -16.33 11.27
N LYS A 65 1.72 -15.80 10.94
CA LYS A 65 0.46 -16.46 11.26
C LYS A 65 0.35 -17.81 10.55
N PRO A 66 -0.08 -18.87 11.26
CA PRO A 66 -0.36 -20.15 10.65
C PRO A 66 -1.51 -20.04 9.63
N ARG A 67 -1.52 -20.93 8.63
CA ARG A 67 -2.51 -20.90 7.54
C ARG A 67 -3.96 -20.92 8.04
N SER A 68 -4.23 -21.63 9.15
CA SER A 68 -5.54 -21.70 9.79
C SER A 68 -6.06 -20.35 10.31
N GLN A 69 -5.17 -19.41 10.58
CA GLN A 69 -5.53 -18.06 11.02
C GLN A 69 -5.72 -17.08 9.87
N ILE A 70 -5.29 -17.43 8.66
CA ILE A 70 -5.44 -16.60 7.45
C ILE A 70 -6.80 -16.92 6.80
N LEU A 71 -7.47 -15.91 6.26
CA LEU A 71 -8.73 -16.08 5.52
C LEU A 71 -8.53 -16.97 4.30
N THR A 72 -9.53 -17.83 4.02
CA THR A 72 -9.62 -18.57 2.77
C THR A 72 -10.02 -17.64 1.61
N PHE A 73 -9.92 -18.10 0.39
CA PHE A 73 -10.37 -17.31 -0.76
C PHE A 73 -11.89 -17.10 -0.78
N GLU A 74 -12.62 -18.11 -0.30
CA GLU A 74 -14.09 -18.04 -0.14
C GLU A 74 -14.49 -17.01 0.92
N GLU A 75 -13.78 -16.96 2.05
CA GLU A 75 -14.01 -15.96 3.10
C GLU A 75 -13.72 -14.54 2.57
N VAL A 76 -12.61 -14.36 1.82
CA VAL A 76 -12.28 -13.07 1.19
C VAL A 76 -13.32 -12.67 0.17
N GLU A 77 -13.71 -13.58 -0.74
CA GLU A 77 -14.73 -13.33 -1.76
C GLU A 77 -16.06 -12.92 -1.14
N ARG A 78 -16.50 -13.62 -0.07
CA ARG A 78 -17.72 -13.30 0.65
C ARG A 78 -17.69 -11.87 1.19
N VAL A 79 -16.60 -11.48 1.88
CA VAL A 79 -16.47 -10.11 2.43
C VAL A 79 -16.47 -9.07 1.32
N VAL A 80 -15.72 -9.31 0.23
CA VAL A 80 -15.68 -8.36 -0.91
C VAL A 80 -17.03 -8.23 -1.56
N ARG A 81 -17.76 -9.33 -1.78
CA ARG A 81 -19.11 -9.32 -2.38
C ARG A 81 -20.08 -8.49 -1.53
N LEU A 82 -20.09 -8.67 -0.21
CA LEU A 82 -20.91 -7.88 0.71
C LEU A 82 -20.51 -6.41 0.69
N ALA A 83 -19.22 -6.10 0.75
CA ALA A 83 -18.72 -4.73 0.66
C ALA A 83 -19.10 -4.05 -0.67
N VAL A 84 -19.10 -4.80 -1.77
CA VAL A 84 -19.56 -4.31 -3.09
C VAL A 84 -21.05 -4.03 -3.08
N GLY A 85 -21.88 -4.87 -2.46
CA GLY A 85 -23.31 -4.59 -2.22
C GLY A 85 -23.55 -3.30 -1.44
N LEU A 86 -22.60 -2.90 -0.60
CA LEU A 86 -22.60 -1.67 0.18
C LEU A 86 -21.92 -0.47 -0.54
N GLY A 87 -21.53 -0.63 -1.80
CA GLY A 87 -21.05 0.44 -2.66
C GLY A 87 -19.54 0.54 -2.85
N ILE A 88 -18.73 -0.39 -2.32
CA ILE A 88 -17.33 -0.54 -2.71
C ILE A 88 -17.30 -0.97 -4.18
N ASN A 89 -16.44 -0.34 -4.98
CA ASN A 89 -16.30 -0.67 -6.40
C ASN A 89 -14.85 -0.83 -6.83
N LYS A 90 -13.92 -0.53 -5.94
CA LYS A 90 -12.50 -0.67 -6.17
C LYS A 90 -11.91 -1.63 -5.15
N VAL A 91 -11.22 -2.65 -5.65
CA VAL A 91 -10.56 -3.67 -4.83
C VAL A 91 -9.08 -3.72 -5.16
N ARG A 92 -8.26 -3.68 -4.12
CA ARG A 92 -6.81 -3.81 -4.26
C ARG A 92 -6.30 -5.00 -3.47
N VAL A 93 -5.80 -5.99 -4.18
CA VAL A 93 -5.11 -7.14 -3.58
C VAL A 93 -3.70 -6.73 -3.16
N THR A 94 -3.37 -7.01 -1.91
CA THR A 94 -2.09 -6.68 -1.29
C THR A 94 -1.74 -7.73 -0.22
N GLY A 95 -0.84 -7.43 0.69
CA GLY A 95 -0.44 -8.33 1.78
C GLY A 95 0.88 -7.85 2.37
N GLY A 96 1.69 -8.80 2.85
CA GLY A 96 3.13 -8.66 2.77
C GLY A 96 3.50 -8.65 1.28
N GLU A 97 3.70 -9.83 0.68
CA GLU A 97 3.79 -9.94 -0.77
C GLU A 97 2.68 -10.87 -1.29
N PRO A 98 1.67 -10.37 -2.01
CA PRO A 98 0.51 -11.16 -2.42
C PRO A 98 0.86 -12.33 -3.35
N LEU A 99 1.94 -12.22 -4.12
CA LEU A 99 2.38 -13.27 -5.06
C LEU A 99 2.96 -14.50 -4.35
N LEU A 100 3.23 -14.43 -3.04
CA LEU A 100 3.58 -15.59 -2.23
C LEU A 100 2.35 -16.47 -1.90
N ARG A 101 1.15 -15.91 -1.99
CA ARG A 101 -0.07 -16.69 -1.76
C ARG A 101 -0.29 -17.66 -2.91
N GLN A 102 -0.22 -18.95 -2.63
CA GLN A 102 -0.46 -20.01 -3.64
C GLN A 102 -1.89 -19.89 -4.19
N GLY A 103 -2.04 -19.98 -5.52
CA GLY A 103 -3.33 -19.88 -6.19
C GLY A 103 -3.93 -18.47 -6.19
N ILE A 104 -3.11 -17.42 -6.04
CA ILE A 104 -3.60 -16.02 -5.97
C ILE A 104 -4.39 -15.63 -7.22
N GLU A 105 -4.06 -16.21 -8.39
CA GLU A 105 -4.78 -16.05 -9.64
C GLU A 105 -6.24 -16.54 -9.55
N THR A 106 -6.50 -17.58 -8.77
CA THR A 106 -7.88 -18.04 -8.50
C THR A 106 -8.67 -16.99 -7.73
N LEU A 107 -8.07 -16.40 -6.70
CA LEU A 107 -8.73 -15.31 -5.95
C LEU A 107 -8.99 -14.11 -6.87
N VAL A 108 -8.00 -13.71 -7.67
CA VAL A 108 -8.18 -12.60 -8.64
C VAL A 108 -9.37 -12.88 -9.57
N GLY A 109 -9.49 -14.13 -10.09
CA GLY A 109 -10.62 -14.52 -10.93
C GLY A 109 -11.98 -14.43 -10.21
N ARG A 110 -12.05 -14.89 -8.98
CA ARG A 110 -13.26 -14.76 -8.14
C ARG A 110 -13.65 -13.31 -7.93
N LEU A 111 -12.68 -12.44 -7.56
CA LEU A 111 -12.93 -11.02 -7.34
C LEU A 111 -13.32 -10.27 -8.62
N ALA A 112 -12.72 -10.62 -9.76
CA ALA A 112 -13.08 -10.06 -11.06
C ALA A 112 -14.51 -10.45 -11.49
N GLY A 113 -14.99 -11.62 -11.07
CA GLY A 113 -16.35 -12.11 -11.32
C GLY A 113 -17.43 -11.44 -10.48
N ILE A 114 -17.09 -10.66 -9.44
CA ILE A 114 -18.08 -9.97 -8.61
C ILE A 114 -18.64 -8.76 -9.39
N SER A 115 -19.93 -8.81 -9.73
CA SER A 115 -20.63 -7.70 -10.38
C SER A 115 -20.57 -6.46 -9.48
N GLY A 116 -20.02 -5.33 -9.99
CA GLY A 116 -19.81 -4.08 -9.27
C GLY A 116 -18.36 -3.80 -8.90
N VAL A 117 -17.44 -4.75 -9.01
CA VAL A 117 -16.00 -4.49 -9.00
C VAL A 117 -15.59 -3.89 -10.35
N THR A 118 -15.36 -2.58 -10.37
CA THR A 118 -14.99 -1.85 -11.60
C THR A 118 -13.48 -1.57 -11.71
N ASP A 119 -12.75 -1.73 -10.61
CA ASP A 119 -11.31 -1.46 -10.52
C ASP A 119 -10.63 -2.51 -9.64
N LEU A 120 -10.08 -3.57 -10.28
CA LEU A 120 -9.32 -4.62 -9.61
C LEU A 120 -7.83 -4.42 -9.84
N ALA A 121 -7.11 -4.10 -8.76
CA ALA A 121 -5.70 -3.82 -8.80
C ALA A 121 -4.90 -4.70 -7.82
N MET A 122 -3.59 -4.81 -8.05
CA MET A 122 -2.65 -5.46 -7.14
C MET A 122 -1.49 -4.53 -6.79
N THR A 123 -1.01 -4.59 -5.54
CA THR A 123 0.29 -3.99 -5.16
C THR A 123 1.26 -5.13 -4.87
N THR A 124 2.44 -5.08 -5.45
CA THR A 124 3.48 -6.13 -5.33
C THR A 124 4.88 -5.52 -5.35
N ASN A 125 5.85 -6.22 -4.76
CA ASN A 125 7.26 -5.89 -4.92
C ASN A 125 7.82 -6.32 -6.29
N GLY A 126 7.04 -7.01 -7.11
CA GLY A 126 7.37 -7.35 -8.48
C GLY A 126 8.29 -8.55 -8.65
N PHE A 127 8.98 -9.03 -7.61
CA PHE A 127 10.01 -10.07 -7.76
C PHE A 127 9.48 -11.38 -8.37
N LEU A 128 8.28 -11.79 -8.00
CA LEU A 128 7.63 -13.01 -8.49
C LEU A 128 6.65 -12.76 -9.66
N PHE A 129 6.45 -11.51 -10.02
CA PHE A 129 5.43 -11.13 -11.00
C PHE A 129 5.64 -11.76 -12.39
N PRO A 130 6.85 -11.87 -12.97
CA PRO A 130 7.05 -12.45 -14.29
C PRO A 130 6.49 -13.88 -14.43
N GLN A 131 6.52 -14.66 -13.33
CA GLN A 131 6.04 -16.04 -13.32
C GLN A 131 4.51 -16.14 -13.30
N LYS A 132 3.80 -15.10 -12.85
CA LYS A 132 2.35 -15.09 -12.60
C LYS A 132 1.59 -14.07 -13.45
N ALA A 133 2.27 -13.14 -14.10
CA ALA A 133 1.68 -12.00 -14.78
C ALA A 133 0.58 -12.36 -15.78
N ARG A 134 0.86 -13.34 -16.67
CA ARG A 134 -0.10 -13.77 -17.70
C ARG A 134 -1.34 -14.39 -17.07
N ALA A 135 -1.18 -15.28 -16.10
CA ALA A 135 -2.29 -15.90 -15.38
C ALA A 135 -3.15 -14.88 -14.62
N LEU A 136 -2.50 -13.90 -13.97
CA LEU A 136 -3.20 -12.81 -13.29
C LEU A 136 -4.00 -11.93 -14.27
N ARG A 137 -3.41 -11.62 -15.45
CA ARG A 137 -4.10 -10.86 -16.49
C ARG A 137 -5.31 -11.63 -17.04
N GLN A 138 -5.15 -12.91 -17.31
CA GLN A 138 -6.23 -13.79 -17.76
C GLN A 138 -7.34 -13.95 -16.72
N ALA A 139 -6.97 -13.97 -15.43
CA ALA A 139 -7.91 -13.99 -14.30
C ALA A 139 -8.68 -12.68 -14.12
N GLY A 140 -8.36 -11.61 -14.86
CA GLY A 140 -9.08 -10.34 -14.80
C GLY A 140 -8.42 -9.24 -14.00
N LEU A 141 -7.14 -9.40 -13.62
CA LEU A 141 -6.38 -8.27 -13.06
C LEU A 141 -6.31 -7.13 -14.07
N GLN A 142 -6.70 -5.92 -13.66
CA GLN A 142 -6.78 -4.75 -14.55
C GLN A 142 -5.54 -3.87 -14.45
N ARG A 143 -5.00 -3.70 -13.24
CA ARG A 143 -3.89 -2.79 -12.98
C ARG A 143 -2.94 -3.36 -11.93
N VAL A 144 -1.69 -2.91 -12.00
CA VAL A 144 -0.66 -3.28 -11.02
C VAL A 144 0.09 -2.04 -10.53
N SER A 145 0.50 -2.09 -9.26
CA SER A 145 1.42 -1.12 -8.68
C SER A 145 2.64 -1.87 -8.15
N PHE A 146 3.83 -1.44 -8.57
CA PHE A 146 5.09 -1.99 -8.11
C PHE A 146 5.72 -1.11 -7.04
N SER A 147 6.44 -1.72 -6.10
CA SER A 147 7.32 -1.01 -5.17
C SER A 147 8.74 -1.01 -5.73
N LEU A 148 9.33 0.18 -5.89
CA LEU A 148 10.68 0.35 -6.41
C LEU A 148 11.32 1.60 -5.79
N ASP A 149 12.12 1.40 -4.74
CA ASP A 149 12.67 2.49 -3.93
C ASP A 149 14.05 2.97 -4.42
N SER A 150 14.69 2.24 -5.36
CA SER A 150 16.02 2.57 -5.88
C SER A 150 16.24 1.96 -7.27
N LEU A 151 17.00 2.64 -8.12
CA LEU A 151 17.52 2.14 -9.40
C LEU A 151 18.98 1.69 -9.30
N ASP A 152 19.66 2.00 -8.21
CA ASP A 152 21.00 1.47 -7.92
C ASP A 152 20.92 0.07 -7.33
N PRO A 153 21.56 -0.96 -7.91
CA PRO A 153 21.47 -2.34 -7.43
C PRO A 153 21.94 -2.52 -5.99
N THR A 154 22.96 -1.78 -5.59
CA THR A 154 23.53 -1.85 -4.24
C THR A 154 22.57 -1.24 -3.23
N ASN A 155 22.04 -0.05 -3.54
CA ASN A 155 21.07 0.62 -2.68
C ASN A 155 19.74 -0.12 -2.64
N PHE A 156 19.27 -0.66 -3.77
CA PHE A 156 18.08 -1.52 -3.82
C PHE A 156 18.23 -2.72 -2.88
N LYS A 157 19.35 -3.43 -2.95
CA LYS A 157 19.64 -4.57 -2.06
C LYS A 157 19.72 -4.13 -0.59
N LYS A 158 20.34 -2.99 -0.31
CA LYS A 158 20.40 -2.42 1.05
C LYS A 158 18.99 -2.12 1.60
N ILE A 159 18.13 -1.49 0.80
CA ILE A 159 16.76 -1.12 1.21
C ILE A 159 15.89 -2.35 1.39
N THR A 160 15.93 -3.31 0.45
CA THR A 160 14.97 -4.41 0.37
C THR A 160 15.45 -5.70 1.03
N GLY A 161 16.73 -5.78 1.40
CA GLY A 161 17.35 -6.99 1.92
C GLY A 161 17.53 -8.10 0.88
N ARG A 162 17.34 -7.80 -0.42
CA ARG A 162 17.37 -8.80 -1.51
C ARG A 162 17.94 -8.23 -2.80
N ASP A 163 18.74 -9.04 -3.47
CA ASP A 163 19.15 -8.79 -4.86
C ASP A 163 17.99 -9.18 -5.79
N GLY A 164 17.34 -8.21 -6.40
CA GLY A 164 16.11 -8.45 -7.18
C GLY A 164 15.74 -7.33 -8.15
N LEU A 165 16.53 -6.26 -8.25
CA LEU A 165 16.19 -5.10 -9.07
C LEU A 165 15.85 -5.46 -10.52
N ARG A 166 16.64 -6.32 -11.15
CA ARG A 166 16.40 -6.77 -12.55
C ARG A 166 15.02 -7.41 -12.70
N SER A 167 14.61 -8.25 -11.75
CA SER A 167 13.29 -8.90 -11.78
C SER A 167 12.17 -7.88 -11.65
N VAL A 168 12.33 -6.86 -10.82
CA VAL A 168 11.34 -5.79 -10.65
C VAL A 168 11.22 -4.95 -11.92
N LEU A 169 12.34 -4.56 -12.52
CA LEU A 169 12.34 -3.80 -13.78
C LEU A 169 11.70 -4.60 -14.93
N ALA A 170 12.05 -5.88 -15.08
CA ALA A 170 11.42 -6.77 -16.05
C ALA A 170 9.90 -6.93 -15.80
N SER A 171 9.47 -6.89 -14.54
CA SER A 171 8.06 -6.95 -14.17
C SER A 171 7.28 -5.71 -14.62
N ILE A 172 7.89 -4.55 -14.52
CA ILE A 172 7.29 -3.28 -14.99
C ILE A 172 7.10 -3.33 -16.51
N ASP A 173 8.12 -3.75 -17.25
CA ASP A 173 8.05 -3.88 -18.71
C ASP A 173 6.98 -4.90 -19.12
N LEU A 174 6.96 -6.08 -18.51
CA LEU A 174 5.97 -7.11 -18.79
C LEU A 174 4.54 -6.64 -18.45
N ALA A 175 4.34 -5.85 -17.40
CA ALA A 175 3.02 -5.32 -17.07
C ALA A 175 2.51 -4.34 -18.16
N GLN A 176 3.39 -3.53 -18.73
CA GLN A 176 3.07 -2.65 -19.85
C GLN A 176 2.73 -3.45 -21.10
N GLU A 177 3.52 -4.48 -21.45
CA GLU A 177 3.27 -5.40 -22.57
C GLU A 177 1.91 -6.11 -22.45
N LEU A 178 1.52 -6.51 -21.23
CA LEU A 178 0.24 -7.16 -20.96
C LEU A 178 -0.95 -6.20 -20.88
N GLY A 179 -0.76 -4.91 -21.07
CA GLY A 179 -1.80 -3.90 -20.99
C GLY A 179 -2.42 -3.71 -19.61
N LEU A 180 -1.65 -3.92 -18.54
CA LEU A 180 -2.08 -3.66 -17.16
C LEU A 180 -1.94 -2.15 -16.81
N GLN A 181 -2.63 -1.31 -17.58
CA GLN A 181 -2.50 0.14 -17.54
C GLN A 181 -3.49 0.82 -16.58
N PRO A 182 -3.12 1.96 -15.98
CA PRO A 182 -1.76 2.50 -15.92
C PRO A 182 -0.87 1.68 -14.98
N VAL A 183 0.35 1.38 -15.42
CA VAL A 183 1.37 0.78 -14.53
C VAL A 183 1.83 1.85 -13.54
N LYS A 184 1.66 1.56 -12.25
CA LYS A 184 2.07 2.46 -11.17
C LYS A 184 3.32 1.94 -10.48
N VAL A 185 4.22 2.86 -10.17
CA VAL A 185 5.42 2.55 -9.38
C VAL A 185 5.43 3.44 -8.15
N ASN A 186 5.67 2.86 -6.99
CA ASN A 186 5.72 3.58 -5.72
C ASN A 186 7.13 3.48 -5.13
N ALA A 187 7.66 4.60 -4.66
CA ALA A 187 8.88 4.66 -3.86
C ALA A 187 8.61 5.37 -2.54
N VAL A 188 9.01 4.75 -1.43
CA VAL A 188 9.09 5.43 -0.13
C VAL A 188 10.41 6.18 -0.08
N VAL A 189 10.36 7.51 0.06
CA VAL A 189 11.56 8.34 0.11
C VAL A 189 11.97 8.55 1.56
N ILE A 190 13.23 8.21 1.86
CA ILE A 190 13.81 8.31 3.20
C ILE A 190 15.10 9.12 3.11
N ARG A 191 15.19 10.18 3.91
CA ARG A 191 16.34 11.09 3.94
C ARG A 191 17.64 10.37 4.29
N GLY A 192 18.65 10.58 3.44
CA GLY A 192 19.97 9.96 3.56
C GLY A 192 20.00 8.47 3.21
N LEU A 193 18.93 7.95 2.57
CA LEU A 193 18.89 6.58 2.09
C LEU A 193 18.71 6.52 0.57
N ASN A 194 17.65 7.14 0.03
CA ASN A 194 17.34 7.17 -1.41
C ASN A 194 16.83 8.54 -1.92
N ASP A 195 16.88 9.57 -1.09
CA ASP A 195 16.50 10.94 -1.46
C ASP A 195 17.39 11.51 -2.58
N HIS A 196 18.62 11.03 -2.72
CA HIS A 196 19.53 11.38 -3.83
C HIS A 196 19.13 10.73 -5.17
N GLU A 197 18.22 9.75 -5.19
CA GLU A 197 17.74 9.07 -6.40
C GLU A 197 16.44 9.65 -6.97
N ILE A 198 15.83 10.65 -6.33
CA ILE A 198 14.53 11.23 -6.73
C ILE A 198 14.53 11.62 -8.22
N GLU A 199 15.56 12.31 -8.69
CA GLU A 199 15.63 12.73 -10.10
C GLU A 199 15.80 11.56 -11.06
N ALA A 200 16.62 10.57 -10.69
CA ALA A 200 16.83 9.36 -11.50
C ALA A 200 15.55 8.52 -11.62
N LEU A 201 14.81 8.39 -10.51
CA LEU A 201 13.51 7.71 -10.48
C LEU A 201 12.46 8.44 -11.32
N ALA A 202 12.46 9.78 -11.29
CA ALA A 202 11.56 10.59 -12.11
C ALA A 202 11.90 10.49 -13.61
N ASP A 203 13.20 10.50 -13.97
CA ASP A 203 13.63 10.30 -15.37
C ASP A 203 13.28 8.88 -15.85
N PHE A 204 13.43 7.89 -15.02
CA PHE A 204 12.98 6.52 -15.32
C PHE A 204 11.46 6.49 -15.60
N ALA A 205 10.65 7.16 -14.78
CA ALA A 205 9.21 7.26 -14.98
C ALA A 205 8.86 7.90 -16.34
N ARG A 206 9.51 9.01 -16.68
CA ARG A 206 9.33 9.70 -17.96
C ARG A 206 9.72 8.83 -19.15
N ARG A 207 10.90 8.20 -19.12
CA ARG A 207 11.38 7.33 -20.21
C ARG A 207 10.48 6.12 -20.46
N LYS A 208 9.92 5.53 -19.38
CA LYS A 208 9.08 4.34 -19.42
C LYS A 208 7.58 4.64 -19.51
N ASP A 209 7.18 5.90 -19.54
CA ASP A 209 5.77 6.33 -19.55
C ASP A 209 4.96 5.72 -18.38
N LEU A 210 5.44 5.93 -17.15
CA LEU A 210 4.88 5.36 -15.93
C LEU A 210 4.18 6.42 -15.08
N SER A 211 3.23 5.98 -14.24
CA SER A 211 2.72 6.75 -13.12
C SER A 211 3.58 6.47 -11.88
N PHE A 212 4.59 7.29 -11.63
CA PHE A 212 5.51 7.11 -10.52
C PHE A 212 5.10 7.94 -9.30
N ARG A 213 5.10 7.33 -8.11
CA ARG A 213 4.64 7.96 -6.88
C ARG A 213 5.73 7.96 -5.83
N PHE A 214 6.12 9.15 -5.40
CA PHE A 214 6.95 9.35 -4.23
C PHE A 214 6.06 9.43 -2.99
N ILE A 215 6.37 8.62 -1.99
CA ILE A 215 5.60 8.48 -0.75
C ILE A 215 6.47 8.90 0.41
N GLU A 216 6.00 9.79 1.26
CA GLU A 216 6.67 10.13 2.50
C GLU A 216 6.80 8.93 3.41
N PHE A 217 7.93 8.81 4.08
CA PHE A 217 8.17 7.76 5.07
C PHE A 217 7.22 7.90 6.26
N MET A 218 6.48 6.83 6.55
CA MET A 218 5.43 6.78 7.56
C MET A 218 5.83 5.90 8.76
N PRO A 219 5.34 6.18 9.99
CA PRO A 219 5.63 5.40 11.20
C PRO A 219 4.84 4.07 11.22
N LEU A 220 5.26 3.10 10.39
CA LEU A 220 4.64 1.77 10.26
C LEU A 220 5.68 0.64 10.24
N ASP A 221 6.91 0.96 10.58
CA ASP A 221 8.00 0.00 10.69
C ASP A 221 7.90 -0.81 11.99
N SER A 222 8.31 -2.08 11.93
CA SER A 222 8.27 -2.98 13.11
C SER A 222 9.29 -2.59 14.18
N GLY A 223 10.37 -1.91 13.80
CA GLY A 223 11.44 -1.49 14.70
C GLY A 223 11.13 -0.22 15.50
N ARG A 224 10.01 0.45 15.22
CA ARG A 224 9.66 1.77 15.78
C ARG A 224 10.81 2.80 15.62
N ALA A 225 11.51 2.68 14.50
CA ALA A 225 12.69 3.49 14.18
C ALA A 225 12.35 4.75 13.37
N TRP A 226 11.06 4.97 13.08
CA TRP A 226 10.61 6.16 12.38
C TRP A 226 10.92 7.42 13.16
N GLN A 227 11.44 8.42 12.47
CA GLN A 227 11.70 9.75 13.00
C GLN A 227 11.31 10.78 11.95
N LYS A 228 10.82 11.93 12.41
CA LYS A 228 10.37 13.01 11.53
C LYS A 228 11.50 13.53 10.62
N ASP A 229 12.74 13.54 11.11
CA ASP A 229 13.92 14.00 10.36
C ASP A 229 14.29 13.09 9.18
N LEU A 230 13.79 11.85 9.18
CA LEU A 230 13.96 10.93 8.06
C LEU A 230 12.92 11.16 6.94
N VAL A 231 11.91 11.97 7.19
CA VAL A 231 10.89 12.30 6.19
C VAL A 231 11.45 13.34 5.21
N VAL A 232 11.29 13.08 3.93
CA VAL A 232 11.48 14.08 2.86
C VAL A 232 10.09 14.61 2.52
N PRO A 233 9.74 15.85 2.88
CA PRO A 233 8.41 16.40 2.61
C PRO A 233 8.09 16.43 1.13
N GLY A 234 6.83 16.16 0.78
CA GLY A 234 6.39 16.15 -0.62
C GLY A 234 6.69 17.43 -1.38
N VAL A 235 6.61 18.59 -0.72
CA VAL A 235 6.96 19.89 -1.30
C VAL A 235 8.45 20.00 -1.66
N GLU A 236 9.33 19.35 -0.90
CA GLU A 236 10.76 19.29 -1.19
C GLU A 236 11.03 18.46 -2.44
N VAL A 237 10.39 17.29 -2.55
CA VAL A 237 10.46 16.43 -3.74
C VAL A 237 10.00 17.18 -4.99
N VAL A 238 8.86 17.88 -4.93
CA VAL A 238 8.34 18.67 -6.05
C VAL A 238 9.32 19.76 -6.46
N ARG A 239 9.87 20.51 -5.49
CA ARG A 239 10.82 21.60 -5.77
C ARG A 239 12.08 21.06 -6.46
N GLN A 240 12.63 19.94 -5.98
CA GLN A 240 13.79 19.30 -6.60
C GLN A 240 13.49 18.90 -8.04
N LEU A 241 12.35 18.26 -8.28
CA LEU A 241 11.96 17.80 -9.60
C LEU A 241 11.65 18.96 -10.57
N GLN A 242 11.02 20.03 -10.10
CA GLN A 242 10.75 21.21 -10.93
C GLN A 242 12.02 21.99 -11.34
N ALA A 243 13.09 21.87 -10.56
CA ALA A 243 14.39 22.43 -10.95
C ALA A 243 15.02 21.68 -12.15
N ARG A 244 14.61 20.43 -12.39
CA ARG A 244 15.18 19.55 -13.43
C ARG A 244 14.27 19.29 -14.60
N PHE A 245 12.94 19.27 -14.38
CA PHE A 245 11.93 18.88 -15.36
C PHE A 245 10.81 19.92 -15.47
N ASP A 246 10.29 20.13 -16.70
CA ASP A 246 9.04 20.86 -16.91
C ASP A 246 7.89 19.99 -16.39
N LEU A 247 7.44 20.25 -15.16
CA LEU A 247 6.35 19.54 -14.49
C LEU A 247 5.12 20.44 -14.40
N ARG A 248 4.00 19.96 -14.94
CA ARG A 248 2.72 20.67 -14.96
C ARG A 248 1.74 19.98 -14.02
N PRO A 249 1.08 20.72 -13.11
CA PRO A 249 0.14 20.12 -12.18
C PRO A 249 -1.07 19.53 -12.93
N VAL A 250 -1.50 18.33 -12.53
CA VAL A 250 -2.68 17.65 -13.07
C VAL A 250 -3.82 17.78 -12.08
N GLN A 251 -4.91 18.40 -12.48
CA GLN A 251 -6.11 18.48 -11.65
C GLN A 251 -6.76 17.11 -11.51
N SER A 252 -7.05 16.71 -10.27
CA SER A 252 -7.80 15.48 -10.01
C SER A 252 -9.30 15.76 -9.98
N SER A 253 -10.07 14.98 -10.72
CA SER A 253 -11.53 14.95 -10.61
C SER A 253 -12.02 14.11 -9.42
N ASN A 254 -11.13 13.36 -8.79
CA ASN A 254 -11.46 12.49 -7.65
C ASN A 254 -10.87 13.04 -6.34
N PRO A 255 -11.68 13.62 -5.45
CA PRO A 255 -11.20 14.19 -4.19
C PRO A 255 -10.56 13.16 -3.25
N SER A 256 -10.87 11.86 -3.42
CA SER A 256 -10.28 10.77 -2.63
C SER A 256 -8.92 10.29 -3.16
N GLU A 257 -8.41 10.90 -4.23
CA GLU A 257 -7.08 10.56 -4.75
C GLU A 257 -6.00 10.90 -3.71
N THR A 258 -5.07 9.94 -3.49
CA THR A 258 -4.03 10.10 -2.47
C THR A 258 -2.83 10.90 -2.94
N ALA A 259 -2.61 10.95 -4.25
CA ALA A 259 -1.46 11.59 -4.84
C ALA A 259 -1.84 12.92 -5.48
N LYS A 260 -1.15 14.00 -5.13
CA LYS A 260 -1.08 15.18 -6.00
C LYS A 260 -0.23 14.81 -7.21
N ARG A 261 -0.66 15.17 -8.41
CA ARG A 261 -0.03 14.70 -9.66
C ARG A 261 0.53 15.83 -10.51
N TRP A 262 1.60 15.52 -11.23
CA TRP A 262 2.23 16.37 -12.24
C TRP A 262 2.54 15.52 -13.48
N SER A 263 2.25 16.04 -14.66
CA SER A 263 2.70 15.48 -15.92
C SER A 263 4.01 16.13 -16.36
N PHE A 264 4.85 15.38 -17.05
CA PHE A 264 5.99 15.98 -17.74
C PHE A 264 5.53 16.80 -18.93
N GLY A 265 6.26 17.88 -19.26
CA GLY A 265 5.92 18.79 -20.33
C GLY A 265 5.85 18.17 -21.72
N ASP A 266 6.53 17.04 -21.95
CA ASP A 266 6.46 16.23 -23.16
C ASP A 266 5.28 15.23 -23.18
N GLY A 267 4.47 15.21 -22.12
CA GLY A 267 3.30 14.34 -22.00
C GLY A 267 3.61 12.86 -21.68
N ARG A 268 4.87 12.49 -21.41
CA ARG A 268 5.29 11.11 -21.15
C ARG A 268 5.44 10.85 -19.64
N GLY A 269 4.58 9.99 -19.12
CA GLY A 269 4.57 9.64 -17.70
C GLY A 269 4.04 10.73 -16.79
N GLU A 270 3.88 10.40 -15.54
CA GLU A 270 3.44 11.34 -14.50
C GLU A 270 4.17 11.07 -13.17
N ILE A 271 4.30 12.13 -12.39
CA ILE A 271 4.77 12.06 -11.00
C ILE A 271 3.59 12.29 -10.07
N GLY A 272 3.49 11.45 -9.05
CA GLY A 272 2.55 11.60 -7.95
C GLY A 272 3.26 11.80 -6.63
N ILE A 273 2.76 12.68 -5.78
CA ILE A 273 3.27 12.88 -4.42
C ILE A 273 2.21 12.44 -3.43
N ILE A 274 2.55 11.50 -2.58
CA ILE A 274 1.70 11.02 -1.47
C ILE A 274 2.36 11.48 -0.17
N ALA A 275 1.81 12.55 0.40
CA ALA A 275 2.38 13.27 1.54
C ALA A 275 1.52 13.13 2.81
N PRO A 276 1.39 11.92 3.39
CA PRO A 276 0.52 11.70 4.54
C PRO A 276 1.03 12.38 5.82
N VAL A 277 2.34 12.69 5.91
CA VAL A 277 2.96 13.27 7.10
C VAL A 277 2.91 14.79 7.04
N SER A 278 3.31 15.39 5.91
CA SER A 278 3.39 16.86 5.77
C SER A 278 2.08 17.49 5.30
N GLU A 279 1.27 16.76 4.52
CA GLU A 279 -0.02 17.23 3.97
C GLU A 279 -1.08 16.11 4.05
N PRO A 280 -1.66 15.83 5.22
CA PRO A 280 -2.67 14.79 5.39
C PRO A 280 -3.90 14.99 4.49
N PHE A 281 -4.36 13.91 3.85
CA PHE A 281 -5.51 13.90 2.94
C PHE A 281 -6.69 13.07 3.50
N CYS A 282 -6.91 13.15 4.81
CA CYS A 282 -7.90 12.33 5.53
C CYS A 282 -9.35 12.74 5.26
N GLY A 283 -9.61 14.04 5.01
CA GLY A 283 -10.95 14.57 4.82
C GLY A 283 -11.79 13.91 3.72
N HIS A 284 -11.13 13.33 2.70
CA HIS A 284 -11.79 12.62 1.61
C HIS A 284 -11.44 11.13 1.54
N CYS A 285 -10.92 10.55 2.63
CA CYS A 285 -10.45 9.17 2.65
C CYS A 285 -11.62 8.19 2.55
N ASN A 286 -11.69 7.45 1.45
CA ASN A 286 -12.74 6.47 1.15
C ASN A 286 -12.26 5.01 1.25
N ARG A 287 -11.16 4.75 1.98
CA ARG A 287 -10.48 3.46 2.03
C ARG A 287 -10.84 2.67 3.28
N LEU A 288 -10.99 1.36 3.06
CA LEU A 288 -11.05 0.34 4.10
C LEU A 288 -9.95 -0.69 3.87
N ARG A 289 -9.64 -1.49 4.89
CA ARG A 289 -8.66 -2.57 4.82
C ARG A 289 -9.22 -3.82 5.46
N LEU A 290 -9.06 -4.95 4.76
CA LEU A 290 -9.25 -6.29 5.28
C LEU A 290 -7.86 -6.91 5.43
N THR A 291 -7.47 -7.25 6.65
CA THR A 291 -6.20 -7.92 6.92
C THR A 291 -6.26 -9.40 6.57
N ALA A 292 -5.11 -10.03 6.35
CA ALA A 292 -5.05 -11.44 5.99
C ALA A 292 -5.67 -12.37 7.05
N ASP A 293 -5.66 -11.95 8.32
CA ASP A 293 -6.27 -12.67 9.44
C ASP A 293 -7.70 -12.24 9.76
N GLY A 294 -8.34 -11.49 8.82
CA GLY A 294 -9.78 -11.19 8.85
C GLY A 294 -10.20 -10.07 9.79
N LYS A 295 -9.31 -9.10 10.02
CA LYS A 295 -9.65 -7.87 10.72
C LYS A 295 -10.00 -6.75 9.74
N ILE A 296 -11.00 -5.93 10.05
CA ILE A 296 -11.26 -4.67 9.35
C ILE A 296 -10.54 -3.54 10.07
N ARG A 297 -9.88 -2.70 9.29
CA ARG A 297 -9.27 -1.44 9.74
C ARG A 297 -9.81 -0.29 8.93
N THR A 298 -10.23 0.75 9.61
CA THR A 298 -10.82 1.95 9.03
C THR A 298 -9.76 2.94 8.58
N CYS A 299 -8.60 2.95 9.23
CA CYS A 299 -7.43 3.76 8.89
C CYS A 299 -6.16 2.90 8.86
N LEU A 300 -5.16 3.34 8.11
CA LEU A 300 -3.82 2.73 8.12
C LEU A 300 -3.19 2.82 9.52
N PHE A 301 -3.45 3.90 10.22
CA PHE A 301 -2.94 4.21 11.56
C PHE A 301 -3.92 3.92 12.69
N SER A 302 -5.04 3.24 12.39
CA SER A 302 -6.00 2.85 13.42
C SER A 302 -5.32 2.03 14.52
N LEU A 303 -5.61 2.35 15.77
CA LEU A 303 -5.21 1.54 16.92
C LEU A 303 -6.21 0.42 17.18
N THR A 304 -7.42 0.53 16.63
CA THR A 304 -8.50 -0.44 16.77
C THR A 304 -8.58 -1.36 15.54
N GLU A 305 -8.83 -2.62 15.80
CA GLU A 305 -9.09 -3.65 14.79
C GLU A 305 -10.38 -4.39 15.09
N HIS A 306 -11.21 -4.59 14.07
CA HIS A 306 -12.51 -5.22 14.22
C HIS A 306 -12.49 -6.62 13.64
N ASP A 307 -12.69 -7.65 14.48
CA ASP A 307 -12.65 -9.05 14.06
C ASP A 307 -13.90 -9.41 13.24
N LEU A 308 -13.71 -9.64 11.94
CA LEU A 308 -14.74 -10.12 11.04
C LEU A 308 -14.64 -11.65 10.85
N LYS A 309 -13.43 -12.23 11.02
CA LYS A 309 -13.21 -13.67 10.87
C LYS A 309 -14.05 -14.47 11.85
N ALA A 310 -14.19 -14.01 13.10
CA ALA A 310 -15.02 -14.68 14.10
C ALA A 310 -16.47 -14.81 13.63
N LEU A 311 -17.04 -13.78 13.03
CA LEU A 311 -18.40 -13.81 12.45
C LEU A 311 -18.48 -14.74 11.25
N LEU A 312 -17.50 -14.66 10.32
CA LEU A 312 -17.46 -15.51 9.13
C LEU A 312 -17.44 -16.99 9.50
N ARG A 313 -16.63 -17.38 10.47
CA ARG A 313 -16.45 -18.78 10.90
C ARG A 313 -17.49 -19.25 11.91
N GLY A 314 -18.13 -18.30 12.60
CA GLY A 314 -19.27 -18.55 13.48
C GLY A 314 -20.60 -18.77 12.75
N GLY A 315 -20.62 -18.73 11.42
CA GLY A 315 -21.83 -18.95 10.62
C GLY A 315 -22.79 -17.75 10.58
N ALA A 316 -22.30 -16.54 10.85
CA ALA A 316 -23.12 -15.34 10.77
C ALA A 316 -23.72 -15.15 9.36
N SER A 317 -24.97 -14.67 9.30
CA SER A 317 -25.64 -14.35 8.02
C SER A 317 -24.96 -13.18 7.30
N ASP A 318 -25.25 -13.01 6.01
CA ASP A 318 -24.73 -11.90 5.22
C ASP A 318 -25.21 -10.55 5.77
N GLU A 319 -26.49 -10.47 6.23
CA GLU A 319 -27.08 -9.27 6.84
C GLU A 319 -26.37 -8.89 8.15
N THR A 320 -25.98 -9.89 8.96
CA THR A 320 -25.22 -9.64 10.20
C THR A 320 -23.84 -9.05 9.88
N ILE A 321 -23.16 -9.58 8.85
CA ILE A 321 -21.83 -9.09 8.44
C ILE A 321 -21.95 -7.68 7.84
N GLU A 322 -22.98 -7.40 7.02
CA GLU A 322 -23.24 -6.07 6.46
C GLU A 322 -23.53 -5.04 7.56
N SER A 323 -24.37 -5.38 8.54
CA SER A 323 -24.64 -4.52 9.71
C SER A 323 -23.33 -4.22 10.45
N ARG A 324 -22.52 -5.23 10.69
CA ARG A 324 -21.22 -5.06 11.35
C ARG A 324 -20.27 -4.18 10.55
N LEU A 325 -20.20 -4.30 9.22
CA LEU A 325 -19.40 -3.42 8.37
C LEU A 325 -19.87 -1.95 8.48
N ARG A 326 -21.17 -1.69 8.54
CA ARG A 326 -21.70 -0.34 8.75
C ARG A 326 -21.30 0.24 10.10
N GLU A 327 -21.44 -0.53 11.18
CA GLU A 327 -21.02 -0.12 12.53
C GLU A 327 -19.53 0.22 12.59
N ILE A 328 -18.68 -0.62 11.98
CA ILE A 328 -17.23 -0.40 11.92
C ILE A 328 -16.90 0.88 11.16
N VAL A 329 -17.51 1.07 10.00
CA VAL A 329 -17.23 2.25 9.17
C VAL A 329 -17.75 3.53 9.82
N TRP A 330 -18.88 3.47 10.53
CA TRP A 330 -19.39 4.62 11.28
C TRP A 330 -18.39 5.15 12.31
N GLN A 331 -17.54 4.26 12.88
CA GLN A 331 -16.48 4.58 13.85
C GLN A 331 -15.15 4.99 13.20
N LYS A 332 -15.11 5.18 11.87
CA LYS A 332 -13.86 5.56 11.18
C LYS A 332 -13.35 6.88 11.71
N GLU A 333 -12.05 6.92 11.99
CA GLU A 333 -11.32 8.08 12.49
C GLU A 333 -11.46 9.27 11.54
N GLU A 334 -11.59 10.48 12.07
CA GLU A 334 -11.59 11.71 11.27
C GLU A 334 -10.27 11.80 10.48
N ARG A 335 -9.16 11.66 11.19
CA ARG A 335 -7.80 11.70 10.62
C ARG A 335 -6.83 10.85 11.44
N HIS A 336 -5.65 10.60 10.90
CA HIS A 336 -4.51 10.17 11.69
C HIS A 336 -3.84 11.39 12.34
N HIS A 337 -3.08 11.15 13.41
CA HIS A 337 -2.44 12.20 14.22
C HIS A 337 -0.91 12.20 14.09
N ILE A 338 -0.36 11.72 12.96
CA ILE A 338 1.10 11.67 12.75
C ILE A 338 1.69 13.07 12.90
N GLY A 339 2.72 13.19 13.74
CA GLY A 339 3.39 14.45 14.02
C GLY A 339 2.77 15.28 15.15
N GLU A 340 1.65 14.83 15.72
CA GLU A 340 1.04 15.42 16.92
C GLU A 340 1.60 14.76 18.18
N PRO A 341 1.58 15.47 19.34
CA PRO A 341 2.17 14.95 20.58
C PRO A 341 1.53 13.68 21.12
N ASP A 342 0.26 13.45 20.78
CA ASP A 342 -0.55 12.30 21.19
C ASP A 342 -0.54 11.13 20.20
N PHE A 343 0.24 11.23 19.13
CA PHE A 343 0.34 10.17 18.13
C PHE A 343 0.91 8.88 18.74
N VAL A 344 0.17 7.80 18.59
CA VAL A 344 0.61 6.45 18.95
C VAL A 344 0.80 5.63 17.68
N GLN A 345 2.02 5.13 17.47
CA GLN A 345 2.30 4.24 16.34
C GLN A 345 1.56 2.92 16.54
N PRO A 346 0.81 2.43 15.51
CA PRO A 346 0.16 1.13 15.57
C PRO A 346 1.16 -0.01 15.81
N GLU A 347 0.74 -1.05 16.51
CA GLU A 347 1.56 -2.25 16.71
C GLU A 347 1.79 -3.03 15.43
N ARG A 348 0.77 -3.06 14.55
CA ARG A 348 0.87 -3.76 13.27
C ARG A 348 1.62 -2.96 12.23
N THR A 349 2.54 -3.63 11.59
CA THR A 349 3.34 -3.09 10.48
C THR A 349 2.60 -3.14 9.15
N MET A 350 3.10 -2.42 8.16
CA MET A 350 2.56 -2.37 6.80
C MET A 350 2.33 -3.76 6.19
N SER A 351 3.25 -4.71 6.41
CA SER A 351 3.14 -6.07 5.87
C SER A 351 1.94 -6.87 6.42
N CYS A 352 1.46 -6.53 7.61
CA CYS A 352 0.29 -7.17 8.23
C CYS A 352 -1.02 -6.49 7.85
N ILE A 353 -0.97 -5.19 7.56
CA ILE A 353 -2.15 -4.36 7.31
C ILE A 353 -2.51 -4.36 5.82
N GLY A 354 -1.53 -4.57 4.97
CA GLY A 354 -1.64 -4.46 3.52
C GLY A 354 -1.45 -3.02 3.03
N GLY A 355 -0.29 -2.73 2.50
CA GLY A 355 0.12 -1.43 1.96
C GLY A 355 -0.26 -1.17 0.53
#